data_ad79956f1e3e5d249d250d33bcbbbca5
#
_entry.id   ad79956f1e3e5d249d250d33bcbbbca5
#
_cell.length_a   1.000
_cell.length_b   1.000
_cell.length_c   1.000
_cell.angle_alpha   90.00
_cell.angle_beta   90.00
_cell.angle_gamma   90.00
#
_symmetry.space_group_name_H-M   'P 1'
#
loop_
_entity.id
_entity.type
_entity.pdbx_description
1 polymer ?
#
loop_
_entity_poly.entity_id
_entity_poly.type
_entity_poly.pdbx_seq_one_letter_code
_entity_poly.pdbx_strand_id
1 'polypeptide(L)'
;MGLALVIWSNEAGKVPFPEEAKPPQGSRIVNELVGETIVIVQSETASNGWTSEIEVYLEPQGTVPFSHIHRGYTEIFEVLEGQLSVELDGSVRVISAGEAFEVREGISHVPSNPFESPARFRVTVSGVQNFTTCLSQIHRRLGDKSASWLVRHLRVGRIASACDIYVSTIPWWFQSLGMALSAPILELAGFPVYEPMVNVAPKESNNEEIIEWVSR
;
A
#
# COMPACT_ATOMS: atom_id res chain seq x y z
N MET A 1 26.41 -14.19 -12.44
CA MET A 1 26.38 -12.94 -13.20
C MET A 1 24.94 -12.58 -13.58
N GLY A 2 24.03 -12.40 -12.64
CA GLY A 2 22.63 -12.10 -12.89
C GLY A 2 22.02 -10.99 -12.01
N LEU A 3 22.78 -10.46 -11.05
CA LEU A 3 22.27 -9.51 -10.05
C LEU A 3 22.27 -8.04 -10.51
N ALA A 4 23.03 -7.68 -11.52
CA ALA A 4 23.21 -6.29 -11.93
C ALA A 4 22.11 -5.75 -12.86
N LEU A 5 21.28 -6.61 -13.45
CA LEU A 5 20.26 -6.21 -14.43
C LEU A 5 18.89 -5.88 -13.84
N VAL A 6 18.61 -6.29 -12.59
CA VAL A 6 17.31 -6.01 -11.94
C VAL A 6 17.19 -4.56 -11.46
N ILE A 7 18.31 -3.85 -11.33
CA ILE A 7 18.35 -2.46 -10.80
C ILE A 7 17.77 -1.44 -11.80
N TRP A 8 17.70 -1.77 -13.09
CA TRP A 8 17.28 -0.85 -14.16
C TRP A 8 16.01 -1.28 -14.91
N SER A 9 15.46 -2.44 -14.59
CA SER A 9 14.24 -2.89 -15.24
C SER A 9 13.02 -2.27 -14.57
N ASN A 10 12.06 -1.88 -15.37
CA ASN A 10 10.68 -1.50 -14.99
C ASN A 10 9.88 -2.69 -14.39
N GLU A 11 10.58 -3.62 -13.73
CA GLU A 11 10.05 -4.90 -13.26
C GLU A 11 9.68 -4.89 -11.77
N ALA A 12 9.95 -3.79 -11.07
CA ALA A 12 9.45 -3.62 -9.70
C ALA A 12 7.92 -3.67 -9.72
N GLY A 13 7.32 -4.41 -8.81
CA GLY A 13 5.88 -4.66 -8.79
C GLY A 13 5.38 -5.74 -9.77
N LYS A 14 6.23 -6.25 -10.68
CA LYS A 14 5.89 -7.30 -11.64
C LYS A 14 6.38 -8.69 -11.24
N VAL A 15 7.22 -8.78 -10.21
CA VAL A 15 7.67 -10.09 -9.69
C VAL A 15 6.55 -10.70 -8.87
N PRO A 16 6.03 -11.87 -9.25
CA PRO A 16 4.96 -12.50 -8.50
C PRO A 16 5.46 -12.94 -7.12
N PHE A 17 4.70 -12.60 -6.08
CA PHE A 17 4.90 -13.19 -4.76
C PHE A 17 4.27 -14.58 -4.70
N PRO A 18 4.81 -15.48 -3.85
CA PRO A 18 4.22 -16.80 -3.66
C PRO A 18 2.82 -16.68 -3.04
N GLU A 19 1.99 -17.70 -3.27
CA GLU A 19 0.57 -17.67 -2.90
C GLU A 19 0.36 -17.49 -1.40
N GLU A 20 1.24 -18.05 -0.56
CA GLU A 20 1.20 -17.92 0.89
C GLU A 20 1.47 -16.49 1.39
N ALA A 21 1.97 -15.60 0.55
CA ALA A 21 2.18 -14.18 0.88
C ALA A 21 0.98 -13.29 0.49
N LYS A 22 0.04 -13.83 -0.29
CA LYS A 22 -1.09 -13.06 -0.84
C LYS A 22 -2.25 -13.02 0.15
N PRO A 23 -2.81 -11.82 0.41
CA PRO A 23 -4.00 -11.70 1.24
C PRO A 23 -5.23 -12.19 0.46
N PRO A 24 -6.15 -12.92 1.09
CA PRO A 24 -7.44 -13.25 0.50
C PRO A 24 -8.27 -12.00 0.18
N GLN A 25 -9.10 -12.09 -0.84
CA GLN A 25 -10.14 -11.08 -1.07
C GLN A 25 -11.06 -10.97 0.15
N GLY A 26 -11.49 -9.76 0.50
CA GLY A 26 -12.24 -9.47 1.72
C GLY A 26 -11.35 -9.26 2.97
N SER A 27 -10.02 -9.45 2.85
CA SER A 27 -9.10 -9.18 3.95
C SER A 27 -9.16 -7.73 4.38
N ARG A 28 -9.13 -7.50 5.70
CA ARG A 28 -9.02 -6.18 6.31
C ARG A 28 -7.62 -5.98 6.87
N ILE A 29 -7.05 -4.84 6.57
CA ILE A 29 -5.74 -4.40 7.05
C ILE A 29 -5.96 -3.15 7.87
N VAL A 30 -5.68 -3.21 9.17
CA VAL A 30 -5.91 -2.09 10.10
C VAL A 30 -4.57 -1.52 10.54
N ASN A 31 -4.42 -0.22 10.40
CA ASN A 31 -3.27 0.53 10.90
C ASN A 31 -3.74 1.61 11.89
N GLU A 32 -3.89 1.22 13.15
CA GLU A 32 -4.32 2.12 14.23
C GLU A 32 -3.40 3.34 14.44
N LEU A 33 -2.13 3.24 14.03
CA LEU A 33 -1.16 4.33 14.22
C LEU A 33 -1.48 5.57 13.38
N VAL A 34 -2.16 5.38 12.26
CA VAL A 34 -2.49 6.43 11.31
C VAL A 34 -4.01 6.53 11.05
N GLY A 35 -4.82 5.76 11.76
CA GLY A 35 -6.27 5.76 11.61
C GLY A 35 -6.75 5.27 10.24
N GLU A 36 -6.11 4.23 9.69
CA GLU A 36 -6.40 3.69 8.37
C GLU A 36 -6.88 2.25 8.45
N THR A 37 -7.94 1.95 7.70
CA THR A 37 -8.39 0.58 7.43
C THR A 37 -8.53 0.37 5.93
N ILE A 38 -7.91 -0.68 5.41
CA ILE A 38 -7.99 -1.07 4.00
C ILE A 38 -8.75 -2.39 3.90
N VAL A 39 -9.68 -2.46 2.96
CA VAL A 39 -10.41 -3.69 2.59
C VAL A 39 -10.03 -4.07 1.16
N ILE A 40 -9.62 -5.30 0.94
CA ILE A 40 -9.30 -5.82 -0.40
C ILE A 40 -10.62 -6.22 -1.07
N VAL A 41 -11.06 -5.41 -2.02
CA VAL A 41 -12.30 -5.66 -2.80
C VAL A 41 -12.02 -6.65 -3.92
N GLN A 42 -10.94 -6.43 -4.67
CA GLN A 42 -10.50 -7.31 -5.74
C GLN A 42 -8.97 -7.42 -5.73
N SER A 43 -8.49 -8.64 -5.63
CA SER A 43 -7.06 -8.90 -5.77
C SER A 43 -6.65 -9.05 -7.24
N GLU A 44 -5.37 -8.90 -7.52
CA GLU A 44 -4.78 -9.09 -8.86
C GLU A 44 -5.08 -10.48 -9.43
N THR A 45 -5.13 -11.50 -8.59
CA THR A 45 -5.44 -12.87 -8.97
C THR A 45 -6.85 -13.00 -9.57
N ALA A 46 -7.82 -12.25 -9.05
CA ALA A 46 -9.19 -12.26 -9.54
C ALA A 46 -9.37 -11.49 -10.86
N SER A 47 -8.43 -10.62 -11.23
CA SER A 47 -8.50 -9.73 -12.40
C SER A 47 -7.53 -10.07 -13.54
N ASN A 48 -7.14 -11.31 -13.71
CA ASN A 48 -6.11 -11.73 -14.66
C ASN A 48 -4.70 -11.15 -14.36
N GLY A 49 -4.46 -10.73 -13.12
CA GLY A 49 -3.14 -10.39 -12.62
C GLY A 49 -2.68 -8.94 -12.80
N TRP A 50 -3.53 -8.03 -13.31
CA TRP A 50 -3.08 -6.67 -13.63
C TRP A 50 -3.89 -5.53 -13.00
N THR A 51 -5.00 -5.84 -12.38
CA THR A 51 -5.86 -4.84 -11.74
C THR A 51 -6.24 -5.30 -10.35
N SER A 52 -6.20 -4.39 -9.41
CA SER A 52 -6.69 -4.60 -8.05
C SER A 52 -7.58 -3.44 -7.62
N GLU A 53 -8.45 -3.71 -6.68
CA GLU A 53 -9.35 -2.73 -6.10
C GLU A 53 -9.36 -2.87 -4.58
N ILE A 54 -9.21 -1.74 -3.91
CA ILE A 54 -9.30 -1.66 -2.44
C ILE A 54 -10.27 -0.56 -2.06
N GLU A 55 -10.89 -0.71 -0.91
CA GLU A 55 -11.56 0.40 -0.21
C GLU A 55 -10.75 0.79 1.01
N VAL A 56 -10.57 2.09 1.18
CA VAL A 56 -9.81 2.68 2.27
C VAL A 56 -10.74 3.54 3.11
N TYR A 57 -10.67 3.33 4.42
CA TYR A 57 -11.37 4.10 5.43
C TYR A 57 -10.32 4.88 6.22
N LEU A 58 -10.45 6.20 6.27
CA LEU A 58 -9.66 7.05 7.13
C LEU A 58 -10.53 7.65 8.23
N GLU A 59 -10.13 7.40 9.46
CA GLU A 59 -10.69 8.06 10.63
C GLU A 59 -10.51 9.58 10.54
N PRO A 60 -11.25 10.39 11.32
CA PRO A 60 -10.90 11.79 11.52
C PRO A 60 -9.41 11.93 11.90
N GLN A 61 -8.70 12.81 11.23
CA GLN A 61 -7.24 13.02 11.32
C GLN A 61 -6.39 11.82 10.85
N GLY A 62 -7.00 10.82 10.20
CA GLY A 62 -6.30 9.67 9.63
C GLY A 62 -5.52 10.02 8.36
N THR A 63 -4.49 9.23 8.04
CA THR A 63 -3.66 9.44 6.87
C THR A 63 -3.06 8.13 6.34
N VAL A 64 -2.71 8.11 5.06
CA VAL A 64 -1.80 7.10 4.53
C VAL A 64 -0.41 7.30 5.15
N PRO A 65 0.33 6.23 5.47
CA PRO A 65 1.53 6.32 6.34
C PRO A 65 2.63 7.27 5.89
N PHE A 66 2.81 7.50 4.59
CA PHE A 66 3.86 8.39 4.06
C PHE A 66 3.57 8.84 2.63
N SER A 67 4.11 10.01 2.27
CA SER A 67 4.11 10.49 0.89
C SER A 67 5.05 9.62 0.04
N HIS A 68 4.55 9.12 -1.08
CA HIS A 68 5.26 8.17 -1.92
C HIS A 68 5.02 8.40 -3.42
N ILE A 69 5.85 7.76 -4.21
CA ILE A 69 5.73 7.65 -5.66
C ILE A 69 5.77 6.17 -6.06
N HIS A 70 5.13 5.84 -7.15
CA HIS A 70 5.31 4.60 -7.90
C HIS A 70 5.61 4.91 -9.37
N ARG A 71 6.26 4.01 -10.09
CA ARG A 71 6.81 4.28 -11.42
C ARG A 71 6.25 3.40 -12.52
N GLY A 72 5.58 2.34 -12.17
CA GLY A 72 5.10 1.32 -13.11
C GLY A 72 3.60 1.15 -13.14
N TYR A 73 2.84 1.95 -12.40
CA TYR A 73 1.39 1.82 -12.36
C TYR A 73 0.68 3.13 -12.03
N THR A 74 -0.59 3.16 -12.36
CA THR A 74 -1.51 4.29 -12.13
C THR A 74 -2.55 3.90 -11.10
N GLU A 75 -2.94 4.86 -10.26
CA GLU A 75 -4.01 4.72 -9.28
C GLU A 75 -5.16 5.67 -9.61
N ILE A 76 -6.38 5.16 -9.54
CA ILE A 76 -7.60 5.97 -9.63
C ILE A 76 -8.27 5.94 -8.25
N PHE A 77 -8.46 7.11 -7.68
CA PHE A 77 -9.14 7.33 -6.42
C PHE A 77 -10.55 7.82 -6.68
N GLU A 78 -11.54 7.19 -6.10
CA GLU A 78 -12.95 7.58 -6.10
C GLU A 78 -13.39 7.78 -4.65
N VAL A 79 -13.77 9.01 -4.27
CA VAL A 79 -14.28 9.28 -2.93
C VAL A 79 -15.73 8.84 -2.85
N LEU A 80 -16.01 7.89 -1.96
CA LEU A 80 -17.34 7.30 -1.78
C LEU A 80 -18.13 8.03 -0.68
N GLU A 81 -17.45 8.42 0.41
CA GLU A 81 -18.06 9.10 1.55
C GLU A 81 -17.09 10.13 2.15
N GLY A 82 -17.64 11.22 2.66
CA GLY A 82 -16.86 12.28 3.30
C GLY A 82 -16.04 13.12 2.32
N GLN A 83 -14.88 13.55 2.77
CA GLN A 83 -13.93 14.34 2.00
C GLN A 83 -12.53 13.78 2.18
N LEU A 84 -11.73 13.81 1.13
CA LEU A 84 -10.35 13.38 1.12
C LEU A 84 -9.46 14.58 0.77
N SER A 85 -8.46 14.84 1.59
CA SER A 85 -7.38 15.76 1.26
C SER A 85 -6.24 14.96 0.63
N VAL A 86 -5.76 15.37 -0.53
CA VAL A 86 -4.64 14.71 -1.21
C VAL A 86 -3.58 15.74 -1.53
N GLU A 87 -2.37 15.52 -1.05
CA GLU A 87 -1.21 16.25 -1.53
C GLU A 87 -0.67 15.57 -2.78
N LEU A 88 -0.55 16.32 -3.88
CA LEU A 88 -0.03 15.87 -5.18
C LEU A 88 1.11 16.80 -5.58
N ASP A 89 2.35 16.30 -5.63
CA ASP A 89 3.55 17.11 -5.95
C ASP A 89 3.62 18.43 -5.17
N GLY A 90 3.31 18.38 -3.86
CA GLY A 90 3.31 19.54 -2.98
C GLY A 90 2.07 20.45 -3.09
N SER A 91 1.11 20.12 -3.94
CA SER A 91 -0.17 20.84 -4.06
C SER A 91 -1.30 20.07 -3.38
N VAL A 92 -1.98 20.70 -2.45
CA VAL A 92 -3.10 20.07 -1.74
C VAL A 92 -4.42 20.30 -2.49
N ARG A 93 -5.19 19.23 -2.65
CA ARG A 93 -6.56 19.27 -3.18
C ARG A 93 -7.51 18.58 -2.21
N VAL A 94 -8.73 19.09 -2.13
CA VAL A 94 -9.83 18.44 -1.42
C VAL A 94 -10.79 17.87 -2.45
N ILE A 95 -11.11 16.59 -2.29
CA ILE A 95 -11.96 15.81 -3.16
C ILE A 95 -13.17 15.37 -2.32
N SER A 96 -14.36 15.58 -2.83
CA SER A 96 -15.61 15.25 -2.13
C SER A 96 -16.22 13.94 -2.63
N ALA A 97 -17.15 13.39 -1.87
CA ALA A 97 -17.88 12.19 -2.28
C ALA A 97 -18.52 12.35 -3.68
N GLY A 98 -18.36 11.33 -4.52
CA GLY A 98 -18.78 11.30 -5.91
C GLY A 98 -17.74 11.83 -6.91
N GLU A 99 -16.62 12.40 -6.44
CA GLU A 99 -15.52 12.84 -7.30
C GLU A 99 -14.43 11.78 -7.37
N ALA A 100 -13.71 11.78 -8.49
CA ALA A 100 -12.57 10.90 -8.72
C ALA A 100 -11.37 11.66 -9.28
N PHE A 101 -10.16 11.14 -9.05
CA PHE A 101 -8.93 11.67 -9.62
C PHE A 101 -7.94 10.54 -9.90
N GLU A 102 -7.03 10.82 -10.82
CA GLU A 102 -5.98 9.89 -11.23
C GLU A 102 -4.63 10.35 -10.70
N VAL A 103 -3.88 9.41 -10.13
CA VAL A 103 -2.45 9.57 -9.78
C VAL A 103 -1.65 8.73 -10.75
N ARG A 104 -0.93 9.40 -11.63
CA ARG A 104 -0.05 8.75 -12.62
C ARG A 104 1.28 8.37 -12.01
N GLU A 105 1.97 7.50 -12.69
CA GLU A 105 3.35 7.13 -12.36
C GLU A 105 4.25 8.36 -12.16
N GLY A 106 5.09 8.30 -11.13
CA GLY A 106 6.03 9.37 -10.80
C GLY A 106 5.47 10.55 -10.03
N ILE A 107 4.16 10.66 -9.84
CA ILE A 107 3.52 11.73 -9.07
C ILE A 107 3.60 11.41 -7.57
N SER A 108 4.22 12.31 -6.81
CA SER A 108 4.25 12.23 -5.35
C SER A 108 2.85 12.46 -4.78
N HIS A 109 2.39 11.58 -3.90
CA HIS A 109 1.07 11.74 -3.31
C HIS A 109 0.97 11.15 -1.90
N VAL A 110 0.07 11.75 -1.12
CA VAL A 110 -0.37 11.24 0.19
C VAL A 110 -1.81 11.65 0.45
N PRO A 111 -2.75 10.71 0.46
CA PRO A 111 -4.12 10.93 0.92
C PRO A 111 -4.17 11.08 2.44
N SER A 112 -5.05 11.98 2.92
CA SER A 112 -5.29 12.20 4.35
C SER A 112 -6.71 12.68 4.60
N ASN A 113 -7.17 12.52 5.81
CA ASN A 113 -8.47 13.03 6.27
C ASN A 113 -8.28 14.04 7.41
N PRO A 114 -8.01 15.32 7.13
CA PRO A 114 -7.88 16.36 8.17
C PRO A 114 -9.24 16.85 8.73
N PHE A 115 -10.34 16.22 8.33
CA PHE A 115 -11.70 16.62 8.69
C PHE A 115 -12.20 15.87 9.93
N GLU A 116 -13.33 16.32 10.48
CA GLU A 116 -13.97 15.76 11.68
C GLU A 116 -14.81 14.50 11.41
N SER A 117 -15.16 14.27 10.14
CA SER A 117 -15.94 13.09 9.72
C SER A 117 -15.02 12.07 9.06
N PRO A 118 -15.31 10.76 9.19
CA PRO A 118 -14.57 9.73 8.45
C PRO A 118 -14.65 9.93 6.94
N ALA A 119 -13.63 9.46 6.24
CA ALA A 119 -13.61 9.41 4.78
C ALA A 119 -13.52 7.96 4.29
N ARG A 120 -14.26 7.63 3.23
CA ARG A 120 -14.15 6.35 2.52
C ARG A 120 -13.90 6.61 1.04
N PHE A 121 -12.91 5.95 0.50
CA PHE A 121 -12.60 6.04 -0.91
C PHE A 121 -12.15 4.69 -1.45
N ARG A 122 -12.34 4.51 -2.75
CA ARG A 122 -11.90 3.34 -3.51
C ARG A 122 -10.63 3.69 -4.26
N VAL A 123 -9.70 2.75 -4.33
CA VAL A 123 -8.51 2.86 -5.17
C VAL A 123 -8.50 1.69 -6.13
N THR A 124 -8.52 2.01 -7.43
CA THR A 124 -8.31 1.05 -8.50
C THR A 124 -6.90 1.20 -9.02
N VAL A 125 -6.15 0.12 -9.01
CA VAL A 125 -4.73 0.09 -9.42
C VAL A 125 -4.60 -0.79 -10.65
N SER A 126 -3.87 -0.30 -11.65
CA SER A 126 -3.66 -1.02 -12.91
C SER A 126 -2.20 -0.99 -13.32
N GLY A 127 -1.70 -2.13 -13.81
CA GLY A 127 -0.33 -2.26 -14.32
C GLY A 127 0.65 -2.93 -13.36
N VAL A 128 0.20 -3.43 -12.21
CA VAL A 128 1.03 -4.10 -11.22
C VAL A 128 0.39 -5.41 -10.75
N GLN A 129 1.22 -6.44 -10.50
CA GLN A 129 0.75 -7.80 -10.17
C GLN A 129 0.67 -8.10 -8.67
N ASN A 130 1.19 -7.24 -7.82
CA ASN A 130 1.40 -7.56 -6.40
C ASN A 130 0.90 -6.46 -5.44
N PHE A 131 0.04 -5.56 -5.90
CA PHE A 131 -0.35 -4.38 -5.14
C PHE A 131 -0.96 -4.73 -3.77
N THR A 132 -1.95 -5.63 -3.74
CA THR A 132 -2.62 -6.02 -2.48
C THR A 132 -1.69 -6.75 -1.53
N THR A 133 -0.79 -7.58 -2.07
CA THR A 133 0.25 -8.25 -1.29
C THR A 133 1.22 -7.22 -0.71
N CYS A 134 1.66 -6.27 -1.51
CA CYS A 134 2.55 -5.18 -1.09
C CYS A 134 1.95 -4.36 0.05
N LEU A 135 0.72 -3.90 -0.09
CA LEU A 135 0.01 -3.18 0.96
C LEU A 135 -0.06 -3.98 2.26
N SER A 136 -0.50 -5.24 2.17
CA SER A 136 -0.62 -6.12 3.33
C SER A 136 0.71 -6.30 4.05
N GLN A 137 1.78 -6.54 3.31
CA GLN A 137 3.12 -6.74 3.87
C GLN A 137 3.69 -5.46 4.49
N ILE A 138 3.48 -4.29 3.87
CA ILE A 138 3.93 -3.00 4.39
C ILE A 138 3.18 -2.67 5.69
N HIS A 139 1.86 -2.71 5.67
CA HIS A 139 1.04 -2.32 6.83
C HIS A 139 1.25 -3.26 8.02
N ARG A 140 1.36 -4.57 7.79
CA ARG A 140 1.68 -5.54 8.84
C ARG A 140 2.99 -5.18 9.53
N ARG A 141 4.01 -4.81 8.77
CA ARG A 141 5.33 -4.46 9.33
C ARG A 141 5.33 -3.11 10.03
N LEU A 142 4.60 -2.13 9.50
CA LEU A 142 4.41 -0.84 10.18
C LEU A 142 3.67 -1.00 11.51
N GLY A 143 2.66 -1.87 11.55
CA GLY A 143 1.86 -2.15 12.74
C GLY A 143 2.53 -3.04 13.79
N ASP A 144 3.69 -3.64 13.52
CA ASP A 144 4.40 -4.51 14.47
C ASP A 144 4.98 -3.69 15.64
N LYS A 145 4.17 -3.54 16.70
CA LYS A 145 4.56 -2.81 17.93
C LYS A 145 5.67 -3.52 18.73
N SER A 146 5.94 -4.81 18.47
CA SER A 146 6.99 -5.59 19.13
C SER A 146 8.38 -5.28 18.58
N ALA A 147 8.47 -4.84 17.33
CA ALA A 147 9.73 -4.49 16.69
C ALA A 147 10.16 -3.05 17.01
N SER A 148 11.47 -2.83 17.15
CA SER A 148 12.01 -1.48 17.27
C SER A 148 11.74 -0.66 16.02
N TRP A 149 11.77 0.67 16.15
CA TRP A 149 11.60 1.60 15.03
C TRP A 149 12.52 1.25 13.84
N LEU A 150 13.81 1.03 14.11
CA LEU A 150 14.79 0.69 13.07
C LEU A 150 14.43 -0.61 12.34
N VAL A 151 14.08 -1.66 13.08
CA VAL A 151 13.72 -2.96 12.51
C VAL A 151 12.48 -2.83 11.62
N ARG A 152 11.46 -2.11 12.07
CA ARG A 152 10.26 -1.85 11.25
C ARG A 152 10.60 -1.17 9.93
N HIS A 153 11.40 -0.11 9.96
CA HIS A 153 11.76 0.65 8.76
C HIS A 153 12.66 -0.16 7.79
N LEU A 154 13.57 -0.99 8.31
CA LEU A 154 14.35 -1.90 7.47
C LEU A 154 13.45 -2.94 6.78
N ARG A 155 12.49 -3.53 7.51
CA ARG A 155 11.52 -4.48 6.95
C ARG A 155 10.61 -3.83 5.91
N VAL A 156 10.12 -2.61 6.16
CA VAL A 156 9.29 -1.86 5.21
C VAL A 156 10.10 -1.48 3.97
N GLY A 157 11.30 -0.93 4.13
CA GLY A 157 12.15 -0.58 2.99
C GLY A 157 12.47 -1.79 2.11
N ARG A 158 12.64 -2.97 2.73
CA ARG A 158 12.92 -4.22 2.03
C ARG A 158 11.79 -4.62 1.08
N ILE A 159 10.53 -4.46 1.48
CA ILE A 159 9.36 -4.77 0.65
C ILE A 159 8.99 -3.63 -0.29
N ALA A 160 9.05 -2.38 0.15
CA ALA A 160 8.59 -1.22 -0.61
C ALA A 160 9.29 -1.10 -1.97
N SER A 161 10.61 -1.30 -2.02
CA SER A 161 11.35 -1.27 -3.29
C SER A 161 10.99 -2.41 -4.23
N ALA A 162 10.60 -3.58 -3.72
CA ALA A 162 10.11 -4.70 -4.52
C ALA A 162 8.69 -4.43 -5.06
N CYS A 163 7.97 -3.52 -4.43
CA CYS A 163 6.60 -3.13 -4.75
C CYS A 163 6.50 -1.86 -5.61
N ASP A 164 7.62 -1.33 -6.06
CA ASP A 164 7.69 -0.05 -6.79
C ASP A 164 7.13 1.15 -5.99
N ILE A 165 7.27 1.11 -4.67
CA ILE A 165 6.85 2.17 -3.76
C ILE A 165 8.10 2.83 -3.19
N TYR A 166 8.24 4.14 -3.39
CA TYR A 166 9.39 4.93 -2.95
C TYR A 166 8.92 6.14 -2.17
N VAL A 167 9.56 6.41 -1.03
CA VAL A 167 9.32 7.64 -0.27
C VAL A 167 9.67 8.85 -1.13
N SER A 168 8.76 9.82 -1.26
CA SER A 168 8.90 10.94 -2.20
C SER A 168 10.07 11.88 -1.89
N THR A 169 10.49 11.98 -0.62
CA THR A 169 11.57 12.87 -0.17
C THR A 169 12.98 12.39 -0.52
N ILE A 170 13.14 11.15 -0.97
CA ILE A 170 14.42 10.55 -1.33
C ILE A 170 14.37 10.12 -2.79
N PRO A 171 15.36 10.45 -3.64
CA PRO A 171 15.38 9.99 -5.02
C PRO A 171 15.19 8.47 -5.13
N TRP A 172 14.23 8.03 -5.94
CA TRP A 172 13.87 6.61 -6.07
C TRP A 172 15.05 5.71 -6.45
N TRP A 173 15.93 6.19 -7.34
CA TRP A 173 17.10 5.43 -7.77
C TRP A 173 18.10 5.19 -6.63
N PHE A 174 18.21 6.14 -5.70
CA PHE A 174 19.05 5.99 -4.52
C PHE A 174 18.47 4.95 -3.56
N GLN A 175 17.15 4.95 -3.36
CA GLN A 175 16.45 3.94 -2.57
C GLN A 175 16.61 2.54 -3.19
N SER A 176 16.39 2.42 -4.52
CA SER A 176 16.56 1.16 -5.25
C SER A 176 18.00 0.63 -5.16
N LEU A 177 18.98 1.48 -5.36
CA LEU A 177 20.39 1.10 -5.26
C LEU A 177 20.74 0.66 -3.84
N GLY A 178 20.33 1.42 -2.84
CA GLY A 178 20.55 1.09 -1.43
C GLY A 178 19.95 -0.26 -1.04
N MET A 179 18.72 -0.54 -1.47
CA MET A 179 18.08 -1.83 -1.22
C MET A 179 18.75 -2.97 -1.98
N ALA A 180 19.12 -2.77 -3.25
CA ALA A 180 19.81 -3.79 -4.02
C ALA A 180 21.16 -4.20 -3.40
N LEU A 181 21.94 -3.23 -2.92
CA LEU A 181 23.23 -3.48 -2.28
C LEU A 181 23.07 -4.14 -0.88
N SER A 182 22.06 -3.74 -0.13
CA SER A 182 21.82 -4.28 1.22
C SER A 182 21.01 -5.59 1.23
N ALA A 183 20.32 -5.91 0.14
CA ALA A 183 19.41 -7.06 0.07
C ALA A 183 20.00 -8.40 0.53
N PRO A 184 21.22 -8.82 0.10
CA PRO A 184 21.79 -10.09 0.56
C PRO A 184 22.09 -10.08 2.07
N ILE A 185 22.52 -8.95 2.60
CA ILE A 185 22.84 -8.81 4.03
C ILE A 185 21.55 -8.86 4.87
N LEU A 186 20.51 -8.16 4.41
CA LEU A 186 19.21 -8.14 5.07
C LEU A 186 18.55 -9.53 5.07
N GLU A 187 18.67 -10.27 3.98
CA GLU A 187 18.17 -11.65 3.89
C GLU A 187 18.86 -12.56 4.91
N LEU A 188 20.20 -12.52 4.98
CA LEU A 188 20.99 -13.29 5.94
C LEU A 188 20.71 -12.87 7.40
N ALA A 189 20.36 -11.61 7.63
CA ALA A 189 19.97 -11.09 8.93
C ALA A 189 18.51 -11.40 9.33
N GLY A 190 17.76 -12.17 8.51
CA GLY A 190 16.38 -12.57 8.80
C GLY A 190 15.34 -11.50 8.45
N PHE A 191 15.64 -10.63 7.48
CA PHE A 191 14.68 -9.66 6.93
C PHE A 191 14.23 -10.09 5.52
N PRO A 192 13.33 -11.05 5.37
CA PRO A 192 12.88 -11.53 4.07
C PRO A 192 12.05 -10.45 3.34
N VAL A 193 11.96 -10.55 2.01
CA VAL A 193 11.12 -9.65 1.20
C VAL A 193 9.65 -9.79 1.57
N TYR A 194 9.20 -11.01 1.81
CA TYR A 194 7.82 -11.29 2.24
C TYR A 194 7.81 -12.19 3.47
N GLU A 195 6.68 -12.17 4.17
CA GLU A 195 6.37 -13.09 5.25
C GLU A 195 5.08 -13.84 4.89
N PRO A 196 4.96 -15.15 5.14
CA PRO A 196 3.72 -15.86 4.91
C PRO A 196 2.55 -15.24 5.66
N MET A 197 1.38 -15.18 5.03
CA MET A 197 0.14 -14.70 5.64
C MET A 197 -0.47 -15.81 6.52
N VAL A 198 0.22 -16.14 7.61
CA VAL A 198 -0.25 -17.17 8.55
C VAL A 198 -1.48 -16.64 9.29
N ASN A 199 -2.63 -17.33 9.11
CA ASN A 199 -3.87 -17.14 9.87
C ASN A 199 -4.54 -15.75 9.78
N VAL A 200 -4.56 -15.13 8.62
CA VAL A 200 -5.63 -14.18 8.32
C VAL A 200 -6.83 -15.02 7.87
N ALA A 201 -7.52 -15.65 8.82
CA ALA A 201 -8.85 -16.18 8.51
C ALA A 201 -9.66 -15.00 7.95
N PRO A 202 -10.29 -15.12 6.78
CA PRO A 202 -11.27 -14.14 6.39
C PRO A 202 -12.31 -14.16 7.50
N LYS A 203 -12.42 -13.10 8.30
CA LYS A 203 -13.64 -12.86 9.05
C LYS A 203 -14.67 -12.77 7.94
N GLU A 204 -15.65 -13.68 7.98
CA GLU A 204 -16.79 -13.61 7.07
C GLU A 204 -17.25 -12.16 7.08
N SER A 205 -17.09 -11.50 5.94
CA SER A 205 -17.57 -10.14 5.77
C SER A 205 -19.09 -10.23 5.67
N ASN A 206 -19.76 -10.23 6.78
CA ASN A 206 -21.14 -9.80 6.78
C ASN A 206 -21.11 -8.34 6.32
N ASN A 207 -21.66 -8.08 5.15
CA ASN A 207 -21.83 -6.72 4.62
C ASN A 207 -22.46 -5.75 5.64
N GLU A 208 -23.15 -6.29 6.64
CA GLU A 208 -23.74 -5.55 7.76
C GLU A 208 -22.70 -4.95 8.72
N GLU A 209 -21.55 -5.59 8.93
CA GLU A 209 -20.51 -5.09 9.85
C GLU A 209 -19.74 -3.89 9.28
N ILE A 210 -19.65 -3.79 7.95
CA ILE A 210 -19.07 -2.62 7.27
C ILE A 210 -20.00 -1.41 7.37
N ILE A 211 -21.31 -1.64 7.33
CA ILE A 211 -22.34 -0.58 7.43
C ILE A 211 -22.44 -0.06 8.87
N GLU A 212 -22.31 -0.94 9.87
CA GLU A 212 -22.40 -0.54 11.29
C GLU A 212 -21.20 0.32 11.74
N TRP A 213 -20.07 0.18 11.09
CA TRP A 213 -18.86 0.94 11.41
C TRP A 213 -18.87 2.38 10.86
N VAL A 214 -19.60 2.61 9.77
CA VAL A 214 -19.80 3.94 9.15
C VAL A 214 -20.95 4.72 9.82
N SER A 215 -21.80 4.06 10.60
CA SER A 215 -22.98 4.67 11.24
C SER A 215 -22.77 5.07 12.70
N ARG A 216 -21.57 4.93 13.26
CA ARG A 216 -21.19 5.39 14.58
C ARG A 216 -20.12 6.46 14.46
#